data_1a286882f3821bbc8522de9f5ee54430
#
_entry.id   1a286882f3821bbc8522de9f5ee54430
#
_cell.length_a   1.000
_cell.length_b   1.000
_cell.length_c   1.000
_cell.angle_alpha   90.00
_cell.angle_beta   90.00
_cell.angle_gamma   90.00
#
_symmetry.space_group_name_H-M   'P 1'
#
loop_
_entity.id
_entity.type
_entity.pdbx_description
1 polymer ?
#
loop_
_entity_poly.entity_id
_entity_poly.type
_entity_poly.pdbx_seq_one_letter_code
_entity_poly.pdbx_strand_id
1 'polypeptide(L)'
;MLHEKEPSSARGKEGSFFINRNFALLWGGQAISVVGDYIFQTVLVLWITTVIARGQSWAPLAVSGVLLASSVPTFLIGPVAGVFADRWDKRFLMMRMDILRAVLLLLLVIGVIPLPFLVHGQLSSLWQLGLLYGIVFLISVCDQFFNPANMALIGHLVEEPHRARASGLDQVTGNLAMVVGPALGTLLFLSIGTTWALLVDALSFAVSFLAIGAIRVSHTESMEEGQIHHPSFRREFVEGLRFYAGNRVLMTILVTGIVVLLGAGAFNALNIFFVTQDLHAPASIYGVLGSVAGLGAISGAAFATAFAQRLGIVRVFWGSVLAVGVVVVLFARQTTIIPALVLAFLMGFTNTPINVAVMPLLLHVTPQKFVGRVAAVLAPMMSAASTLSIALAGYLASAILRHFHATLFGIAFGPVDTIFTCAGLLAVIAGLYAMVSLRGVRLE
;
A
#
# COMPACT_ATOMS: atom_id res chain seq x y z
N MET A 1 1.08 -46.01 -50.36
CA MET A 1 1.54 -46.15 -48.96
C MET A 1 2.47 -44.97 -48.70
N LEU A 2 1.94 -43.90 -48.19
CA LEU A 2 2.69 -42.72 -47.69
C LEU A 2 2.48 -42.66 -46.20
N HIS A 3 3.54 -42.96 -45.44
CA HIS A 3 3.54 -42.84 -43.97
C HIS A 3 3.56 -41.32 -43.61
N GLU A 4 2.43 -40.83 -43.16
CA GLU A 4 2.32 -39.57 -42.46
C GLU A 4 2.99 -39.74 -41.09
N LYS A 5 4.14 -39.07 -40.90
CA LYS A 5 4.76 -38.92 -39.59
C LYS A 5 3.94 -37.89 -38.82
N GLU A 6 3.21 -38.32 -37.80
CA GLU A 6 2.65 -37.47 -36.77
C GLU A 6 3.77 -36.63 -36.13
N PRO A 7 3.58 -35.32 -35.92
CA PRO A 7 4.53 -34.53 -35.19
C PRO A 7 4.49 -34.95 -33.71
N SER A 8 5.63 -35.43 -33.23
CA SER A 8 5.90 -35.73 -31.81
C SER A 8 5.40 -34.60 -30.92
N SER A 9 4.34 -34.84 -30.18
CA SER A 9 3.80 -33.96 -29.13
C SER A 9 4.93 -33.62 -28.16
N ALA A 10 5.39 -32.37 -28.19
CA ALA A 10 6.16 -31.79 -27.13
C ALA A 10 5.29 -31.79 -25.84
N ARG A 11 5.43 -32.85 -25.04
CA ARG A 11 4.96 -32.86 -23.66
C ARG A 11 5.69 -31.74 -22.93
N GLY A 12 5.05 -30.57 -22.89
CA GLY A 12 5.46 -29.49 -22.02
C GLY A 12 5.56 -30.03 -20.60
N LYS A 13 6.65 -29.70 -19.92
CA LYS A 13 6.85 -29.99 -18.49
C LYS A 13 5.76 -29.26 -17.69
N GLU A 14 4.58 -29.85 -17.60
CA GLU A 14 3.57 -29.48 -16.63
C GLU A 14 4.14 -29.79 -15.24
N GLY A 15 4.47 -28.76 -14.46
CA GLY A 15 4.86 -28.94 -13.07
C GLY A 15 5.95 -28.06 -12.50
N SER A 16 6.53 -27.13 -13.26
CA SER A 16 7.46 -26.18 -12.63
C SER A 16 6.71 -25.12 -11.83
N PHE A 17 6.99 -25.00 -10.52
CA PHE A 17 6.49 -23.93 -9.66
C PHE A 17 6.85 -22.55 -10.24
N PHE A 18 8.01 -22.44 -10.88
CA PHE A 18 8.46 -21.24 -11.58
C PHE A 18 8.07 -21.29 -13.06
N ILE A 19 7.43 -20.23 -13.54
CA ILE A 19 6.96 -20.08 -14.93
C ILE A 19 8.16 -20.21 -15.90
N ASN A 20 9.21 -19.41 -15.67
CA ASN A 20 10.51 -19.51 -16.35
C ASN A 20 11.62 -18.91 -15.48
N ARG A 21 12.89 -19.15 -15.85
CA ARG A 21 14.05 -18.69 -15.08
C ARG A 21 14.11 -17.17 -14.94
N ASN A 22 13.81 -16.41 -15.99
CA ASN A 22 13.88 -14.96 -15.97
C ASN A 22 12.81 -14.36 -15.06
N PHE A 23 11.59 -14.90 -15.09
CA PHE A 23 10.53 -14.52 -14.16
C PHE A 23 10.89 -14.90 -12.72
N ALA A 24 11.46 -16.07 -12.50
CA ALA A 24 11.89 -16.50 -11.15
C ALA A 24 12.94 -15.55 -10.55
N LEU A 25 13.90 -15.09 -11.35
CA LEU A 25 14.89 -14.10 -10.92
C LEU A 25 14.24 -12.75 -10.59
N LEU A 26 13.39 -12.25 -11.48
CA LEU A 26 12.65 -11.00 -11.26
C LEU A 26 11.81 -11.09 -9.98
N TRP A 27 10.96 -12.09 -9.91
CA TRP A 27 10.03 -12.29 -8.79
C TRP A 27 10.77 -12.52 -7.45
N GLY A 28 11.83 -13.32 -7.44
CA GLY A 28 12.64 -13.58 -6.23
C GLY A 28 13.34 -12.31 -5.73
N GLY A 29 13.94 -11.52 -6.62
CA GLY A 29 14.53 -10.23 -6.29
C GLY A 29 13.50 -9.25 -5.72
N GLN A 30 12.33 -9.16 -6.39
CA GLN A 30 11.23 -8.30 -5.94
C GLN A 30 10.64 -8.75 -4.59
N ALA A 31 10.51 -10.06 -4.36
CA ALA A 31 10.00 -10.57 -3.08
C ALA A 31 10.84 -10.11 -1.89
N ILE A 32 12.15 -10.11 -2.04
CA ILE A 32 13.08 -9.64 -1.00
C ILE A 32 12.97 -8.11 -0.84
N SER A 33 12.90 -7.37 -1.94
CA SER A 33 12.78 -5.91 -1.92
C SER A 33 11.48 -5.44 -1.28
N VAL A 34 10.34 -6.03 -1.62
CA VAL A 34 9.04 -5.67 -1.03
C VAL A 34 8.99 -5.93 0.48
N VAL A 35 9.61 -7.02 0.96
CA VAL A 35 9.76 -7.25 2.41
C VAL A 35 10.63 -6.16 3.04
N GLY A 36 11.73 -5.77 2.39
CA GLY A 36 12.59 -4.65 2.79
C GLY A 36 11.82 -3.35 2.94
N ASP A 37 10.98 -3.00 1.95
CA ASP A 37 10.13 -1.80 1.98
C ASP A 37 9.20 -1.76 3.20
N TYR A 38 8.55 -2.89 3.55
CA TYR A 38 7.70 -2.96 4.76
C TYR A 38 8.52 -2.87 6.06
N ILE A 39 9.73 -3.47 6.09
CA ILE A 39 10.69 -3.31 7.19
C ILE A 39 11.04 -1.84 7.34
N PHE A 40 11.45 -1.19 6.26
CA PHE A 40 11.81 0.22 6.22
C PHE A 40 10.70 1.13 6.76
N GLN A 41 9.47 0.99 6.24
CA GLN A 41 8.32 1.77 6.70
C GLN A 41 8.08 1.63 8.20
N THR A 42 8.16 0.40 8.72
CA THR A 42 7.97 0.13 10.15
C THR A 42 9.09 0.76 10.98
N VAL A 43 10.33 0.62 10.55
CA VAL A 43 11.52 1.19 11.20
C VAL A 43 11.44 2.71 11.24
N LEU A 44 10.99 3.37 10.15
CA LEU A 44 10.82 4.82 10.11
C LEU A 44 9.85 5.32 11.18
N VAL A 45 8.68 4.68 11.29
CA VAL A 45 7.66 5.05 12.29
C VAL A 45 8.20 4.87 13.70
N LEU A 46 8.83 3.74 13.98
CA LEU A 46 9.44 3.46 15.29
C LEU A 46 10.57 4.44 15.61
N TRP A 47 11.42 4.71 14.66
CA TRP A 47 12.55 5.63 14.83
C TRP A 47 12.09 7.06 15.12
N ILE A 48 11.12 7.60 14.37
CA ILE A 48 10.57 8.92 14.64
C ILE A 48 9.97 8.96 16.05
N THR A 49 9.16 7.97 16.41
CA THR A 49 8.39 8.01 17.68
C THR A 49 9.21 7.71 18.92
N THR A 50 10.24 6.87 18.82
CA THR A 50 11.02 6.43 19.98
C THR A 50 12.35 7.15 20.13
N VAL A 51 12.87 7.79 19.07
CA VAL A 51 14.18 8.45 19.07
C VAL A 51 14.06 9.94 18.72
N ILE A 52 13.62 10.30 17.49
CA ILE A 52 13.67 11.68 16.99
C ILE A 52 12.67 12.59 17.71
N ALA A 53 11.42 12.13 17.85
CA ALA A 53 10.29 12.89 18.43
C ALA A 53 9.80 12.28 19.75
N ARG A 54 10.67 11.57 20.48
CA ARG A 54 10.31 10.91 21.74
C ARG A 54 9.76 11.92 22.74
N GLY A 55 8.51 11.66 23.21
CA GLY A 55 7.86 12.50 24.21
C GLY A 55 7.43 13.88 23.69
N GLN A 56 7.59 14.14 22.40
CA GLN A 56 7.20 15.41 21.80
C GLN A 56 5.74 15.39 21.35
N SER A 57 5.04 16.48 21.60
CA SER A 57 3.64 16.62 21.20
C SER A 57 3.41 16.69 19.67
N TRP A 58 4.45 17.04 18.92
CA TRP A 58 4.44 17.08 17.47
C TRP A 58 4.82 15.75 16.81
N ALA A 59 5.06 14.69 17.59
CA ALA A 59 5.41 13.37 17.07
C ALA A 59 4.38 12.80 16.06
N PRO A 60 3.04 12.91 16.28
CA PRO A 60 2.06 12.49 15.28
C PRO A 60 2.19 13.25 13.95
N LEU A 61 2.48 14.55 13.99
CA LEU A 61 2.73 15.35 12.80
C LEU A 61 4.01 14.91 12.07
N ALA A 62 5.05 14.53 12.81
CA ALA A 62 6.30 14.03 12.24
C ALA A 62 6.10 12.68 11.52
N VAL A 63 5.35 11.75 12.12
CA VAL A 63 4.99 10.48 11.46
C VAL A 63 4.15 10.74 10.21
N SER A 64 3.15 11.62 10.31
CA SER A 64 2.35 12.00 9.14
C SER A 64 3.22 12.63 8.05
N GLY A 65 4.21 13.45 8.41
CA GLY A 65 5.15 14.07 7.47
C GLY A 65 5.93 13.05 6.64
N VAL A 66 6.43 11.97 7.23
CA VAL A 66 7.14 10.93 6.48
C VAL A 66 6.20 10.12 5.57
N LEU A 67 4.98 9.84 6.03
CA LEU A 67 3.96 9.19 5.21
C LEU A 67 3.49 10.09 4.05
N LEU A 68 3.44 11.40 4.25
CA LEU A 68 3.18 12.36 3.18
C LEU A 68 4.33 12.41 2.18
N ALA A 69 5.57 12.43 2.66
CA ALA A 69 6.75 12.39 1.79
C ALA A 69 6.76 11.15 0.89
N SER A 70 6.26 10.00 1.37
CA SER A 70 6.11 8.79 0.56
C SER A 70 4.91 8.84 -0.40
N SER A 71 3.82 9.52 -0.04
CA SER A 71 2.58 9.51 -0.84
C SER A 71 2.54 10.60 -1.92
N VAL A 72 3.13 11.77 -1.67
CA VAL A 72 3.10 12.93 -2.58
C VAL A 72 3.67 12.62 -3.97
N PRO A 73 4.79 11.91 -4.13
CA PRO A 73 5.32 11.55 -5.45
C PRO A 73 4.34 10.78 -6.34
N THR A 74 3.44 9.99 -5.75
CA THR A 74 2.42 9.24 -6.49
C THR A 74 1.50 10.17 -7.32
N PHE A 75 1.18 11.35 -6.80
CA PHE A 75 0.37 12.33 -7.54
C PHE A 75 1.17 13.13 -8.53
N LEU A 76 2.36 13.61 -8.08
CA LEU A 76 3.15 14.55 -8.85
C LEU A 76 3.89 13.86 -10.00
N ILE A 77 4.43 12.68 -9.74
CA ILE A 77 5.36 11.99 -10.63
C ILE A 77 4.69 10.79 -11.32
N GLY A 78 3.76 10.08 -10.63
CA GLY A 78 3.13 8.86 -11.14
C GLY A 78 2.62 8.96 -12.57
N PRO A 79 1.80 9.97 -12.94
CA PRO A 79 1.30 10.11 -14.31
C PRO A 79 2.39 10.33 -15.37
N VAL A 80 3.48 11.00 -14.98
CA VAL A 80 4.62 11.31 -15.85
C VAL A 80 5.55 10.09 -15.96
N ALA A 81 5.78 9.41 -14.84
CA ALA A 81 6.67 8.25 -14.77
C ALA A 81 6.22 7.11 -15.69
N GLY A 82 4.91 6.85 -15.81
CA GLY A 82 4.37 5.85 -16.72
C GLY A 82 4.78 6.12 -18.17
N VAL A 83 4.64 7.37 -18.65
CA VAL A 83 5.00 7.77 -20.03
C VAL A 83 6.51 7.58 -20.30
N PHE A 84 7.35 7.88 -19.31
CA PHE A 84 8.81 7.68 -19.45
C PHE A 84 9.18 6.19 -19.37
N ALA A 85 8.54 5.43 -18.48
CA ALA A 85 8.77 4.00 -18.34
C ALA A 85 8.46 3.24 -19.64
N ASP A 86 7.47 3.68 -20.42
CA ASP A 86 7.13 3.07 -21.71
C ASP A 86 8.25 3.27 -22.76
N ARG A 87 8.95 4.40 -22.72
CA ARG A 87 9.96 4.78 -23.71
C ARG A 87 11.35 4.23 -23.43
N TRP A 88 11.67 3.93 -22.18
CA TRP A 88 13.00 3.49 -21.77
C TRP A 88 13.08 1.96 -21.69
N ASP A 89 14.31 1.43 -21.78
CA ASP A 89 14.56 0.03 -21.49
C ASP A 89 14.15 -0.29 -20.05
N LYS A 90 13.12 -1.13 -19.90
CA LYS A 90 12.46 -1.44 -18.63
C LYS A 90 13.44 -2.05 -17.64
N ARG A 91 14.28 -2.99 -18.09
CA ARG A 91 15.28 -3.66 -17.25
C ARG A 91 16.32 -2.65 -16.74
N PHE A 92 16.84 -1.81 -17.65
CA PHE A 92 17.86 -0.84 -17.27
C PHE A 92 17.30 0.26 -16.36
N LEU A 93 16.06 0.69 -16.59
CA LEU A 93 15.36 1.63 -15.73
C LEU A 93 15.21 1.08 -14.30
N MET A 94 14.72 -0.15 -14.15
CA MET A 94 14.58 -0.79 -12.85
C MET A 94 15.92 -0.90 -12.11
N MET A 95 16.97 -1.34 -12.79
CA MET A 95 18.32 -1.42 -12.21
C MET A 95 18.82 -0.06 -11.72
N ARG A 96 18.59 1.01 -12.48
CA ARG A 96 18.96 2.38 -12.05
C ARG A 96 18.19 2.82 -10.82
N MET A 97 16.90 2.51 -10.75
CA MET A 97 16.07 2.87 -9.60
C MET A 97 16.50 2.11 -8.35
N ASP A 98 16.85 0.82 -8.45
CA ASP A 98 17.36 0.03 -7.32
C ASP A 98 18.68 0.57 -6.78
N ILE A 99 19.64 0.90 -7.67
CA ILE A 99 20.90 1.53 -7.23
C ILE A 99 20.63 2.87 -6.54
N LEU A 100 19.76 3.70 -7.13
CA LEU A 100 19.47 5.02 -6.56
C LEU A 100 18.81 4.91 -5.18
N ARG A 101 17.85 3.98 -5.01
CA ARG A 101 17.23 3.69 -3.70
C ARG A 101 18.26 3.20 -2.68
N ALA A 102 19.13 2.26 -3.07
CA ALA A 102 20.20 1.77 -2.19
C ALA A 102 21.16 2.91 -1.78
N VAL A 103 21.58 3.76 -2.71
CA VAL A 103 22.44 4.92 -2.41
C VAL A 103 21.73 5.92 -1.50
N LEU A 104 20.46 6.22 -1.73
CA LEU A 104 19.67 7.12 -0.87
C LEU A 104 19.56 6.59 0.55
N LEU A 105 19.37 5.28 0.75
CA LEU A 105 19.37 4.68 2.09
C LEU A 105 20.75 4.73 2.74
N LEU A 106 21.82 4.49 2.00
CA LEU A 106 23.18 4.63 2.51
C LEU A 106 23.48 6.07 2.91
N LEU A 107 23.02 7.06 2.14
CA LEU A 107 23.11 8.48 2.48
C LEU A 107 22.32 8.80 3.76
N LEU A 108 21.13 8.20 3.94
CA LEU A 108 20.36 8.34 5.16
C LEU A 108 21.12 7.78 6.37
N VAL A 109 21.70 6.58 6.23
CA VAL A 109 22.52 5.96 7.27
C VAL A 109 23.70 6.84 7.64
N ILE A 110 24.44 7.34 6.66
CA ILE A 110 25.61 8.22 6.87
C ILE A 110 25.19 9.57 7.48
N GLY A 111 24.09 10.17 7.01
CA GLY A 111 23.64 11.49 7.47
C GLY A 111 23.02 11.48 8.87
N VAL A 112 22.62 10.32 9.38
CA VAL A 112 21.99 10.19 10.70
C VAL A 112 22.90 9.58 11.74
N ILE A 113 23.84 8.74 11.36
CA ILE A 113 24.90 8.31 12.28
C ILE A 113 25.68 9.57 12.68
N PRO A 114 25.70 9.96 13.95
CA PRO A 114 26.63 10.98 14.39
C PRO A 114 28.03 10.39 14.17
N LEU A 115 28.67 10.77 13.07
CA LEU A 115 30.09 10.55 12.90
C LEU A 115 30.76 11.34 14.01
N PRO A 116 31.25 10.72 15.08
CA PRO A 116 31.82 11.43 16.24
C PRO A 116 33.02 12.31 15.86
N PHE A 117 33.51 12.16 14.64
CA PHE A 117 34.63 12.90 14.08
C PHE A 117 34.25 14.15 13.24
N LEU A 118 32.98 14.28 12.78
CA LEU A 118 32.60 15.35 11.86
C LEU A 118 31.70 16.44 12.43
N VAL A 119 30.94 16.16 13.48
CA VAL A 119 29.99 17.14 14.05
C VAL A 119 30.05 17.10 15.57
N HIS A 120 30.63 18.13 16.18
CA HIS A 120 30.61 18.38 17.62
C HIS A 120 29.23 18.93 18.04
N GLY A 121 28.19 18.11 17.95
CA GLY A 121 26.83 18.46 18.36
C GLY A 121 25.81 17.46 17.85
N GLN A 122 24.79 17.19 18.64
CA GLN A 122 23.63 16.43 18.16
C GLN A 122 22.95 17.25 17.06
N LEU A 123 22.76 16.64 15.86
CA LEU A 123 21.97 17.24 14.81
C LEU A 123 20.57 17.54 15.36
N SER A 124 20.07 18.77 15.13
CA SER A 124 18.73 19.13 15.58
C SER A 124 17.69 18.16 15.00
N SER A 125 16.65 17.84 15.76
CA SER A 125 15.56 16.95 15.31
C SER A 125 14.93 17.42 14.00
N LEU A 126 14.91 18.74 13.77
CA LEU A 126 14.40 19.32 12.51
C LEU A 126 15.28 18.98 11.30
N TRP A 127 16.61 18.99 11.47
CA TRP A 127 17.52 18.59 10.40
C TRP A 127 17.40 17.10 10.06
N GLN A 128 17.31 16.25 11.09
CA GLN A 128 17.11 14.81 10.92
C GLN A 128 15.79 14.52 10.19
N LEU A 129 14.70 15.20 10.56
CA LEU A 129 13.42 15.08 9.88
C LEU A 129 13.46 15.59 8.44
N GLY A 130 14.12 16.72 8.19
CA GLY A 130 14.28 17.27 6.84
C GLY A 130 15.02 16.32 5.91
N LEU A 131 16.13 15.74 6.39
CA LEU A 131 16.88 14.72 5.65
C LEU A 131 16.03 13.47 5.40
N LEU A 132 15.34 13.00 6.43
CA LEU A 132 14.47 11.82 6.36
C LEU A 132 13.36 12.02 5.32
N TYR A 133 12.64 13.13 5.40
CA TYR A 133 11.55 13.44 4.45
C TYR A 133 12.07 13.57 3.01
N GLY A 134 13.21 14.24 2.83
CA GLY A 134 13.83 14.39 1.50
C GLY A 134 14.22 13.05 0.89
N ILE A 135 14.85 12.17 1.67
CA ILE A 135 15.26 10.84 1.18
C ILE A 135 14.05 9.96 0.92
N VAL A 136 13.07 9.91 1.83
CA VAL A 136 11.83 9.13 1.61
C VAL A 136 11.07 9.61 0.38
N PHE A 137 10.99 10.94 0.18
CA PHE A 137 10.40 11.50 -1.03
C PHE A 137 11.12 11.02 -2.30
N LEU A 138 12.45 11.07 -2.32
CA LEU A 138 13.25 10.63 -3.47
C LEU A 138 13.15 9.12 -3.71
N ILE A 139 13.13 8.29 -2.67
CA ILE A 139 12.88 6.84 -2.79
C ILE A 139 11.51 6.62 -3.43
N SER A 140 10.48 7.30 -2.94
CA SER A 140 9.12 7.18 -3.50
C SER A 140 9.04 7.69 -4.96
N VAL A 141 9.83 8.69 -5.35
CA VAL A 141 9.97 9.06 -6.77
C VAL A 141 10.52 7.90 -7.59
N CYS A 142 11.55 7.21 -7.10
CA CYS A 142 12.10 6.04 -7.79
C CYS A 142 11.04 4.95 -7.98
N ASP A 143 10.17 4.73 -6.99
CA ASP A 143 9.09 3.74 -7.04
C ASP A 143 8.08 4.04 -8.17
N GLN A 144 7.80 5.34 -8.43
CA GLN A 144 6.89 5.71 -9.51
C GLN A 144 7.42 5.32 -10.90
N PHE A 145 8.74 5.26 -11.09
CA PHE A 145 9.35 4.77 -12.33
C PHE A 145 9.53 3.25 -12.33
N PHE A 146 9.84 2.67 -11.17
CA PHE A 146 10.09 1.25 -11.01
C PHE A 146 8.84 0.41 -11.28
N ASN A 147 7.71 0.75 -10.66
CA ASN A 147 6.49 -0.06 -10.71
C ASN A 147 5.92 -0.26 -12.13
N PRO A 148 5.75 0.78 -12.98
CA PRO A 148 5.31 0.58 -14.36
C PRO A 148 6.31 -0.25 -15.18
N ALA A 149 7.62 -0.04 -14.98
CA ALA A 149 8.65 -0.80 -15.66
C ALA A 149 8.61 -2.29 -15.28
N ASN A 150 8.37 -2.60 -13.99
CA ASN A 150 8.21 -3.97 -13.50
C ASN A 150 7.00 -4.66 -14.14
N MET A 151 5.84 -4.00 -14.14
CA MET A 151 4.63 -4.55 -14.77
C MET A 151 4.84 -4.82 -16.28
N ALA A 152 5.48 -3.89 -16.99
CA ALA A 152 5.79 -4.05 -18.40
C ALA A 152 6.79 -5.19 -18.63
N LEU A 153 7.83 -5.31 -17.79
CA LEU A 153 8.83 -6.37 -17.88
C LEU A 153 8.21 -7.76 -17.63
N ILE A 154 7.32 -7.90 -16.66
CA ILE A 154 6.55 -9.15 -16.43
C ILE A 154 5.76 -9.50 -17.70
N GLY A 155 5.10 -8.53 -18.31
CA GLY A 155 4.36 -8.73 -19.58
C GLY A 155 5.22 -9.25 -20.75
N HIS A 156 6.52 -8.88 -20.78
CA HIS A 156 7.46 -9.37 -21.78
C HIS A 156 8.10 -10.72 -21.43
N LEU A 157 8.32 -10.99 -20.15
CA LEU A 157 8.97 -12.23 -19.70
C LEU A 157 8.01 -13.42 -19.60
N VAL A 158 6.71 -13.16 -19.49
CA VAL A 158 5.69 -14.19 -19.24
C VAL A 158 4.72 -14.28 -20.40
N GLU A 159 4.61 -15.47 -20.99
CA GLU A 159 3.63 -15.76 -22.03
C GLU A 159 2.20 -15.55 -21.55
N GLU A 160 1.30 -15.14 -22.45
CA GLU A 160 -0.08 -14.76 -22.13
C GLU A 160 -0.84 -15.78 -21.26
N PRO A 161 -0.77 -17.12 -21.50
CA PRO A 161 -1.46 -18.10 -20.67
C PRO A 161 -1.00 -18.12 -19.20
N HIS A 162 0.24 -17.66 -18.92
CA HIS A 162 0.83 -17.69 -17.59
C HIS A 162 0.81 -16.35 -16.86
N ARG A 163 0.36 -15.27 -17.50
CA ARG A 163 0.32 -13.91 -16.89
C ARG A 163 -0.55 -13.83 -15.65
N ALA A 164 -1.71 -14.51 -15.65
CA ALA A 164 -2.58 -14.56 -14.49
C ALA A 164 -1.89 -15.22 -13.28
N ARG A 165 -1.09 -16.27 -13.52
CA ARG A 165 -0.30 -16.94 -12.48
C ARG A 165 0.83 -16.06 -11.97
N ALA A 166 1.52 -15.32 -12.86
CA ALA A 166 2.57 -14.38 -12.48
C ALA A 166 2.02 -13.27 -11.57
N SER A 167 0.91 -12.64 -11.96
CA SER A 167 0.23 -11.63 -11.14
C SER A 167 -0.25 -12.20 -9.80
N GLY A 168 -0.71 -13.45 -9.76
CA GLY A 168 -1.09 -14.13 -8.53
C GLY A 168 0.09 -14.33 -7.58
N LEU A 169 1.27 -14.72 -8.08
CA LEU A 169 2.49 -14.85 -7.30
C LEU A 169 2.95 -13.50 -6.74
N ASP A 170 2.90 -12.45 -7.55
CA ASP A 170 3.22 -11.08 -7.12
C ASP A 170 2.31 -10.61 -5.99
N GLN A 171 1.00 -10.82 -6.12
CA GLN A 171 0.01 -10.50 -5.09
C GLN A 171 0.22 -11.28 -3.78
N VAL A 172 0.54 -12.57 -3.87
CA VAL A 172 0.84 -13.40 -2.69
C VAL A 172 2.08 -12.87 -2.00
N THR A 173 3.12 -12.50 -2.75
CA THR A 173 4.35 -11.91 -2.21
C THR A 173 4.07 -10.62 -1.46
N GLY A 174 3.32 -9.69 -2.06
CA GLY A 174 2.91 -8.43 -1.40
C GLY A 174 2.14 -8.67 -0.11
N ASN A 175 1.21 -9.62 -0.12
CA ASN A 175 0.42 -9.97 1.07
C ASN A 175 1.30 -10.60 2.17
N LEU A 176 2.25 -11.47 1.81
CA LEU A 176 3.20 -12.06 2.77
C LEU A 176 4.13 -11.00 3.34
N ALA A 177 4.63 -10.08 2.51
CA ALA A 177 5.47 -8.98 2.95
C ALA A 177 4.73 -8.06 3.94
N MET A 178 3.45 -7.78 3.69
CA MET A 178 2.57 -7.03 4.61
C MET A 178 2.44 -7.71 5.99
N VAL A 179 2.46 -9.05 6.04
CA VAL A 179 2.40 -9.81 7.30
C VAL A 179 3.75 -9.85 8.00
N VAL A 180 4.79 -10.20 7.24
CA VAL A 180 6.12 -10.51 7.81
C VAL A 180 6.93 -9.23 8.05
N GLY A 181 6.82 -8.25 7.16
CA GLY A 181 7.62 -7.03 7.17
C GLY A 181 7.50 -6.22 8.48
N PRO A 182 6.31 -5.89 8.97
CA PRO A 182 6.17 -5.13 10.22
C PRO A 182 6.73 -5.83 11.45
N ALA A 183 6.54 -7.16 11.56
CA ALA A 183 7.13 -7.93 12.65
C ALA A 183 8.65 -7.95 12.57
N LEU A 184 9.22 -8.24 11.38
CA LEU A 184 10.66 -8.22 11.16
C LEU A 184 11.24 -6.81 11.35
N GLY A 185 10.59 -5.77 10.85
CA GLY A 185 11.01 -4.38 11.02
C GLY A 185 11.11 -4.00 12.48
N THR A 186 10.12 -4.35 13.28
CA THR A 186 10.14 -4.13 14.73
C THR A 186 11.22 -4.94 15.42
N LEU A 187 11.36 -6.21 15.08
CA LEU A 187 12.40 -7.08 15.63
C LEU A 187 13.80 -6.54 15.33
N LEU A 188 14.08 -6.20 14.09
CA LEU A 188 15.38 -5.64 13.67
C LEU A 188 15.65 -4.30 14.36
N PHE A 189 14.66 -3.40 14.41
CA PHE A 189 14.79 -2.12 15.08
C PHE A 189 15.18 -2.27 16.56
N LEU A 190 14.54 -3.20 17.28
CA LEU A 190 14.78 -3.39 18.70
C LEU A 190 16.04 -4.20 19.02
N SER A 191 16.44 -5.14 18.14
CA SER A 191 17.57 -6.03 18.40
C SER A 191 18.91 -5.47 17.92
N ILE A 192 18.95 -4.88 16.74
CA ILE A 192 20.19 -4.40 16.10
C ILE A 192 20.17 -2.89 15.79
N GLY A 193 19.04 -2.20 16.04
CA GLY A 193 18.91 -0.76 15.91
C GLY A 193 18.62 -0.28 14.48
N THR A 194 18.35 1.02 14.36
CA THR A 194 17.91 1.67 13.11
C THR A 194 18.89 1.48 11.97
N THR A 195 20.18 1.67 12.23
CA THR A 195 21.24 1.63 11.21
C THR A 195 21.26 0.29 10.47
N TRP A 196 21.29 -0.82 11.20
CA TRP A 196 21.34 -2.14 10.61
C TRP A 196 20.03 -2.50 9.89
N ALA A 197 18.89 -2.07 10.44
CA ALA A 197 17.61 -2.28 9.77
C ALA A 197 17.54 -1.54 8.41
N LEU A 198 18.05 -0.31 8.32
CA LEU A 198 18.17 0.43 7.06
C LEU A 198 19.16 -0.22 6.08
N LEU A 199 20.26 -0.78 6.58
CA LEU A 199 21.23 -1.51 5.75
C LEU A 199 20.64 -2.82 5.19
N VAL A 200 19.78 -3.51 5.93
CA VAL A 200 19.05 -4.70 5.43
C VAL A 200 18.18 -4.31 4.23
N ASP A 201 17.50 -3.18 4.29
CA ASP A 201 16.70 -2.71 3.17
C ASP A 201 17.57 -2.24 1.98
N ALA A 202 18.65 -1.50 2.23
CA ALA A 202 19.61 -1.16 1.17
C ALA A 202 20.17 -2.41 0.47
N LEU A 203 20.44 -3.49 1.23
CA LEU A 203 20.86 -4.77 0.69
C LEU A 203 19.76 -5.44 -0.14
N SER A 204 18.50 -5.29 0.25
CA SER A 204 17.36 -5.84 -0.52
C SER A 204 17.31 -5.27 -1.94
N PHE A 205 17.55 -3.96 -2.10
CA PHE A 205 17.66 -3.32 -3.42
C PHE A 205 18.90 -3.80 -4.20
N ALA A 206 20.01 -4.05 -3.51
CA ALA A 206 21.20 -4.61 -4.17
C ALA A 206 20.92 -6.03 -4.68
N VAL A 207 20.20 -6.86 -3.92
CA VAL A 207 19.78 -8.20 -4.36
C VAL A 207 18.83 -8.11 -5.56
N SER A 208 17.84 -7.21 -5.54
CA SER A 208 16.94 -6.94 -6.66
C SER A 208 17.73 -6.51 -7.91
N PHE A 209 18.66 -5.57 -7.77
CA PHE A 209 19.54 -5.13 -8.85
C PHE A 209 20.31 -6.29 -9.50
N LEU A 210 20.93 -7.16 -8.69
CA LEU A 210 21.68 -8.31 -9.18
C LEU A 210 20.75 -9.34 -9.86
N ALA A 211 19.59 -9.58 -9.30
CA ALA A 211 18.58 -10.48 -9.87
C ALA A 211 18.10 -9.99 -11.24
N ILE A 212 17.76 -8.71 -11.36
CA ILE A 212 17.35 -8.06 -12.63
C ILE A 212 18.54 -8.08 -13.61
N GLY A 213 19.75 -7.82 -13.14
CA GLY A 213 20.99 -7.89 -13.94
C GLY A 213 21.27 -9.27 -14.52
N ALA A 214 20.83 -10.35 -13.86
CA ALA A 214 21.01 -11.72 -14.32
C ALA A 214 19.95 -12.18 -15.36
N ILE A 215 18.89 -11.38 -15.60
CA ILE A 215 17.85 -11.67 -16.59
C ILE A 215 18.44 -11.54 -18.01
N ARG A 216 18.27 -12.57 -18.80
CA ARG A 216 18.65 -12.57 -20.20
C ARG A 216 17.44 -12.23 -21.06
N VAL A 217 17.34 -10.99 -21.52
CA VAL A 217 16.32 -10.57 -22.49
C VAL A 217 16.92 -10.83 -23.89
N SER A 218 16.33 -11.73 -24.67
CA SER A 218 16.57 -11.76 -26.11
C SER A 218 15.98 -10.45 -26.68
N HIS A 219 16.79 -9.67 -27.39
CA HIS A 219 16.30 -8.56 -28.19
C HIS A 219 15.38 -9.10 -29.29
N THR A 220 14.14 -9.37 -28.94
CA THR A 220 13.09 -9.54 -29.93
C THR A 220 12.49 -8.16 -30.17
N GLU A 221 12.55 -7.75 -31.42
CA GLU A 221 12.16 -6.47 -32.01
C GLU A 221 11.07 -5.73 -31.22
N SER A 222 11.34 -4.45 -31.01
CA SER A 222 10.32 -3.45 -30.63
C SER A 222 9.12 -3.63 -31.57
N MET A 223 8.06 -4.24 -31.08
CA MET A 223 6.79 -4.20 -31.79
C MET A 223 6.44 -2.73 -32.01
N GLU A 224 6.15 -2.40 -33.25
CA GLU A 224 5.64 -1.11 -33.66
C GLU A 224 4.52 -0.66 -32.71
N GLU A 225 4.84 0.31 -31.89
CA GLU A 225 3.84 1.04 -31.12
C GLU A 225 2.94 1.75 -32.12
N GLY A 226 1.78 1.19 -32.37
CA GLY A 226 0.70 1.95 -32.98
C GLY A 226 0.55 3.23 -32.18
N GLN A 227 0.65 4.37 -32.85
CA GLN A 227 0.45 5.71 -32.28
C GLN A 227 -0.93 5.78 -31.62
N ILE A 228 -1.01 5.38 -30.36
CA ILE A 228 -2.19 5.63 -29.55
C ILE A 228 -2.18 7.14 -29.31
N HIS A 229 -3.05 7.85 -29.99
CA HIS A 229 -3.36 9.24 -29.67
C HIS A 229 -3.86 9.27 -28.23
N HIS A 230 -2.99 9.68 -27.29
CA HIS A 230 -3.39 9.93 -25.93
C HIS A 230 -4.21 11.22 -25.88
N PRO A 231 -5.54 11.16 -25.70
CA PRO A 231 -6.31 12.34 -25.38
C PRO A 231 -5.75 12.94 -24.09
N SER A 232 -5.84 14.26 -23.91
CA SER A 232 -5.25 14.91 -22.74
C SER A 232 -5.85 14.33 -21.45
N PHE A 233 -5.01 13.95 -20.49
CA PHE A 233 -5.41 13.42 -19.18
C PHE A 233 -6.54 14.24 -18.54
N ARG A 234 -6.47 15.58 -18.65
CA ARG A 234 -7.53 16.48 -18.15
C ARG A 234 -8.89 16.20 -18.77
N ARG A 235 -8.94 15.91 -20.08
CA ARG A 235 -10.19 15.61 -20.78
C ARG A 235 -10.77 14.28 -20.33
N GLU A 236 -9.94 13.25 -20.24
CA GLU A 236 -10.34 11.91 -19.78
C GLU A 236 -10.82 11.96 -18.32
N PHE A 237 -10.10 12.70 -17.48
CA PHE A 237 -10.48 12.89 -16.07
C PHE A 237 -11.85 13.56 -15.93
N VAL A 238 -12.09 14.66 -16.67
CA VAL A 238 -13.39 15.39 -16.62
C VAL A 238 -14.53 14.54 -17.19
N GLU A 239 -14.29 13.83 -18.30
CA GLU A 239 -15.27 12.89 -18.87
C GLU A 239 -15.56 11.73 -17.92
N GLY A 240 -14.55 11.19 -17.26
CA GLY A 240 -14.68 10.18 -16.20
C GLY A 240 -15.51 10.69 -15.02
N LEU A 241 -15.22 11.89 -14.52
CA LEU A 241 -15.96 12.50 -13.41
C LEU A 241 -17.43 12.73 -13.76
N ARG A 242 -17.72 13.18 -14.99
CA ARG A 242 -19.10 13.32 -15.48
C ARG A 242 -19.81 11.97 -15.55
N PHE A 243 -19.10 10.92 -15.95
CA PHE A 243 -19.65 9.57 -16.00
C PHE A 243 -19.94 9.02 -14.59
N TYR A 244 -19.06 9.29 -13.60
CA TYR A 244 -19.31 8.98 -12.20
C TYR A 244 -20.58 9.67 -11.68
N ALA A 245 -20.71 10.98 -11.94
CA ALA A 245 -21.87 11.77 -11.49
C ALA A 245 -23.20 11.27 -12.09
N GLY A 246 -23.17 10.66 -13.27
CA GLY A 246 -24.33 10.05 -13.93
C GLY A 246 -24.68 8.64 -13.49
N ASN A 247 -23.78 7.95 -12.73
CA ASN A 247 -23.98 6.55 -12.34
C ASN A 247 -24.00 6.39 -10.82
N ARG A 248 -25.16 6.03 -10.27
CA ARG A 248 -25.37 5.86 -8.82
C ARG A 248 -24.43 4.83 -8.20
N VAL A 249 -24.14 3.73 -8.89
CA VAL A 249 -23.26 2.66 -8.36
C VAL A 249 -21.82 3.14 -8.26
N LEU A 250 -21.31 3.76 -9.34
CA LEU A 250 -19.97 4.33 -9.35
C LEU A 250 -19.79 5.42 -8.30
N MET A 251 -20.75 6.34 -8.18
CA MET A 251 -20.71 7.38 -7.16
C MET A 251 -20.72 6.77 -5.75
N THR A 252 -21.48 5.71 -5.51
CA THR A 252 -21.47 5.01 -4.23
C THR A 252 -20.10 4.38 -3.93
N ILE A 253 -19.48 3.72 -4.91
CA ILE A 253 -18.13 3.16 -4.75
C ILE A 253 -17.12 4.26 -4.45
N LEU A 254 -17.18 5.39 -5.16
CA LEU A 254 -16.29 6.52 -4.97
C LEU A 254 -16.41 7.12 -3.57
N VAL A 255 -17.63 7.48 -3.17
CA VAL A 255 -17.90 8.12 -1.87
C VAL A 255 -17.53 7.20 -0.71
N THR A 256 -17.97 5.94 -0.76
CA THR A 256 -17.63 4.96 0.29
C THR A 256 -16.14 4.65 0.34
N GLY A 257 -15.48 4.54 -0.82
CA GLY A 257 -14.04 4.34 -0.90
C GLY A 257 -13.25 5.51 -0.31
N ILE A 258 -13.62 6.75 -0.63
CA ILE A 258 -13.03 7.96 -0.03
C ILE A 258 -13.15 7.92 1.51
N VAL A 259 -14.34 7.63 2.04
CA VAL A 259 -14.57 7.60 3.49
C VAL A 259 -13.75 6.49 4.16
N VAL A 260 -13.69 5.29 3.58
CA VAL A 260 -12.87 4.19 4.11
C VAL A 260 -11.38 4.56 4.12
N LEU A 261 -10.89 5.20 3.05
CA LEU A 261 -9.48 5.61 2.97
C LEU A 261 -9.15 6.80 3.87
N LEU A 262 -10.12 7.67 4.17
CA LEU A 262 -9.97 8.66 5.23
C LEU A 262 -9.74 7.99 6.60
N GLY A 263 -10.43 6.89 6.89
CA GLY A 263 -10.17 6.10 8.09
C GLY A 263 -8.81 5.40 8.06
N ALA A 264 -8.46 4.77 6.93
CA ALA A 264 -7.20 4.03 6.78
C ALA A 264 -5.98 4.95 6.88
N GLY A 265 -6.01 6.15 6.31
CA GLY A 265 -4.92 7.12 6.42
C GLY A 265 -4.69 7.59 7.86
N ALA A 266 -5.76 7.86 8.61
CA ALA A 266 -5.68 8.18 10.03
C ALA A 266 -5.09 7.02 10.84
N PHE A 267 -5.53 5.78 10.57
CA PHE A 267 -4.99 4.59 11.21
C PHE A 267 -3.49 4.43 10.95
N ASN A 268 -3.05 4.55 9.71
CA ASN A 268 -1.62 4.45 9.35
C ASN A 268 -0.76 5.50 10.07
N ALA A 269 -1.26 6.73 10.20
CA ALA A 269 -0.51 7.82 10.85
C ALA A 269 -0.45 7.70 12.38
N LEU A 270 -1.52 7.20 13.01
CA LEU A 270 -1.70 7.29 14.46
C LEU A 270 -1.64 5.95 15.20
N ASN A 271 -1.58 4.81 14.50
CA ASN A 271 -1.63 3.50 15.15
C ASN A 271 -0.51 3.27 16.18
N ILE A 272 0.71 3.78 15.93
CA ILE A 272 1.80 3.68 16.90
C ILE A 272 1.49 4.47 18.19
N PHE A 273 0.81 5.61 18.08
CA PHE A 273 0.41 6.41 19.23
C PHE A 273 -0.72 5.75 20.01
N PHE A 274 -1.66 5.11 19.31
CA PHE A 274 -2.69 4.27 19.95
C PHE A 274 -2.05 3.13 20.76
N VAL A 275 -1.06 2.43 20.21
CA VAL A 275 -0.33 1.37 20.91
C VAL A 275 0.36 1.90 22.18
N THR A 276 1.01 3.06 22.10
CA THR A 276 1.83 3.56 23.21
C THR A 276 1.07 4.39 24.23
N GLN A 277 0.01 5.11 23.82
CA GLN A 277 -0.73 6.05 24.66
C GLN A 277 -2.05 5.48 25.18
N ASP A 278 -2.81 4.75 24.33
CA ASP A 278 -4.13 4.23 24.72
C ASP A 278 -4.03 2.78 25.22
N LEU A 279 -3.28 1.91 24.54
CA LEU A 279 -3.04 0.53 25.01
C LEU A 279 -1.95 0.47 26.08
N HIS A 280 -1.19 1.53 26.33
CA HIS A 280 -0.04 1.56 27.25
C HIS A 280 0.94 0.40 27.01
N ALA A 281 1.05 -0.02 25.76
CA ALA A 281 1.86 -1.16 25.33
C ALA A 281 3.24 -0.70 24.82
N PRO A 282 4.26 -1.55 24.90
CA PRO A 282 5.56 -1.24 24.31
C PRO A 282 5.45 -1.10 22.78
N ALA A 283 6.31 -0.26 22.19
CA ALA A 283 6.32 0.00 20.76
C ALA A 283 6.50 -1.27 19.89
N SER A 284 7.03 -2.36 20.48
CA SER A 284 7.13 -3.67 19.84
C SER A 284 5.79 -4.24 19.37
N ILE A 285 4.69 -3.90 20.04
CA ILE A 285 3.35 -4.35 19.69
C ILE A 285 2.86 -3.74 18.38
N TYR A 286 3.41 -2.60 17.95
CA TYR A 286 3.07 -1.96 16.68
C TYR A 286 3.27 -2.88 15.47
N GLY A 287 4.44 -3.53 15.37
CA GLY A 287 4.68 -4.48 14.28
C GLY A 287 3.82 -5.74 14.37
N VAL A 288 3.56 -6.23 15.60
CA VAL A 288 2.67 -7.39 15.82
C VAL A 288 1.24 -7.07 15.36
N LEU A 289 0.72 -5.87 15.69
CA LEU A 289 -0.61 -5.42 15.22
C LEU A 289 -0.69 -5.37 13.70
N GLY A 290 0.35 -4.81 13.05
CA GLY A 290 0.43 -4.79 11.59
C GLY A 290 0.42 -6.18 10.97
N SER A 291 1.22 -7.10 11.50
CA SER A 291 1.27 -8.49 11.04
C SER A 291 -0.04 -9.24 11.24
N VAL A 292 -0.69 -9.05 12.38
CA VAL A 292 -1.99 -9.67 12.68
C VAL A 292 -3.09 -9.12 11.76
N ALA A 293 -3.08 -7.81 11.47
CA ALA A 293 -3.99 -7.22 10.49
C ALA A 293 -3.74 -7.78 9.07
N GLY A 294 -2.46 -7.98 8.69
CA GLY A 294 -2.09 -8.64 7.44
C GLY A 294 -2.60 -10.09 7.34
N LEU A 295 -2.50 -10.88 8.40
CA LEU A 295 -3.09 -12.23 8.47
C LEU A 295 -4.61 -12.19 8.30
N GLY A 296 -5.26 -11.20 8.93
CA GLY A 296 -6.69 -10.93 8.73
C GLY A 296 -7.01 -10.64 7.27
N ALA A 297 -6.20 -9.82 6.60
CA ALA A 297 -6.39 -9.46 5.19
C ALA A 297 -6.28 -10.68 4.26
N ILE A 298 -5.29 -11.55 4.45
CA ILE A 298 -5.15 -12.81 3.69
C ILE A 298 -6.36 -13.71 3.90
N SER A 299 -6.77 -13.88 5.15
CA SER A 299 -7.96 -14.68 5.50
C SER A 299 -9.22 -14.09 4.87
N GLY A 300 -9.37 -12.75 4.94
CA GLY A 300 -10.49 -12.02 4.34
C GLY A 300 -10.57 -12.20 2.81
N ALA A 301 -9.44 -12.24 2.11
CA ALA A 301 -9.40 -12.51 0.68
C ALA A 301 -9.91 -13.92 0.33
N ALA A 302 -9.50 -14.91 1.10
CA ALA A 302 -9.98 -16.30 0.92
C ALA A 302 -11.49 -16.43 1.12
N PHE A 303 -12.04 -15.74 2.12
CA PHE A 303 -13.48 -15.74 2.39
C PHE A 303 -14.28 -14.84 1.44
N ALA A 304 -13.69 -13.77 0.91
CA ALA A 304 -14.39 -12.82 0.05
C ALA A 304 -15.03 -13.49 -1.17
N THR A 305 -14.32 -14.39 -1.84
CA THR A 305 -14.82 -15.16 -3.00
C THR A 305 -15.99 -16.07 -2.63
N ALA A 306 -15.89 -16.78 -1.51
CA ALA A 306 -16.96 -17.66 -1.04
C ALA A 306 -18.22 -16.86 -0.61
N PHE A 307 -18.04 -15.72 0.04
CA PHE A 307 -19.14 -14.84 0.42
C PHE A 307 -19.77 -14.16 -0.79
N ALA A 308 -18.97 -13.74 -1.79
CA ALA A 308 -19.48 -13.14 -3.01
C ALA A 308 -20.39 -14.10 -3.80
N GLN A 309 -20.05 -15.39 -3.84
CA GLN A 309 -20.87 -16.42 -4.49
C GLN A 309 -22.19 -16.68 -3.75
N ARG A 310 -22.20 -16.63 -2.42
CA ARG A 310 -23.39 -16.94 -1.60
C ARG A 310 -24.31 -15.74 -1.38
N LEU A 311 -23.74 -14.60 -1.06
CA LEU A 311 -24.49 -13.39 -0.66
C LEU A 311 -24.67 -12.39 -1.80
N GLY A 312 -23.89 -12.52 -2.86
CA GLY A 312 -23.79 -11.56 -3.95
C GLY A 312 -22.83 -10.41 -3.62
N ILE A 313 -22.12 -9.94 -4.63
CA ILE A 313 -21.00 -9.00 -4.51
C ILE A 313 -21.41 -7.64 -3.93
N VAL A 314 -22.64 -7.18 -4.22
CA VAL A 314 -23.20 -5.93 -3.68
C VAL A 314 -23.35 -5.99 -2.17
N ARG A 315 -23.86 -7.13 -1.65
CA ARG A 315 -24.02 -7.31 -0.19
C ARG A 315 -22.68 -7.45 0.50
N VAL A 316 -21.72 -8.12 -0.12
CA VAL A 316 -20.36 -8.21 0.40
C VAL A 316 -19.73 -6.83 0.47
N PHE A 317 -19.88 -5.99 -0.54
CA PHE A 317 -19.33 -4.63 -0.54
C PHE A 317 -19.85 -3.79 0.63
N TRP A 318 -21.16 -3.50 0.70
CA TRP A 318 -21.68 -2.64 1.76
C TRP A 318 -21.59 -3.28 3.15
N GLY A 319 -21.74 -4.60 3.25
CA GLY A 319 -21.60 -5.33 4.52
C GLY A 319 -20.19 -5.26 5.07
N SER A 320 -19.16 -5.34 4.23
CA SER A 320 -17.77 -5.20 4.64
C SER A 320 -17.42 -3.77 5.04
N VAL A 321 -17.97 -2.75 4.34
CA VAL A 321 -17.79 -1.34 4.76
C VAL A 321 -18.40 -1.09 6.14
N LEU A 322 -19.61 -1.59 6.41
CA LEU A 322 -20.23 -1.53 7.72
C LEU A 322 -19.39 -2.24 8.79
N ALA A 323 -18.94 -3.45 8.48
CA ALA A 323 -18.14 -4.26 9.41
C ALA A 323 -16.82 -3.57 9.76
N VAL A 324 -16.10 -3.02 8.78
CA VAL A 324 -14.88 -2.23 9.02
C VAL A 324 -15.17 -1.07 9.96
N GLY A 325 -16.23 -0.29 9.70
CA GLY A 325 -16.59 0.85 10.54
C GLY A 325 -16.85 0.45 12.00
N VAL A 326 -17.64 -0.62 12.21
CA VAL A 326 -17.91 -1.15 13.55
C VAL A 326 -16.64 -1.64 14.23
N VAL A 327 -15.79 -2.41 13.51
CA VAL A 327 -14.54 -2.94 14.06
C VAL A 327 -13.59 -1.81 14.44
N VAL A 328 -13.49 -0.75 13.64
CA VAL A 328 -12.65 0.44 13.96
C VAL A 328 -13.16 1.16 15.20
N VAL A 329 -14.48 1.34 15.36
CA VAL A 329 -15.04 1.93 16.59
C VAL A 329 -14.73 1.07 17.82
N LEU A 330 -14.89 -0.25 17.71
CA LEU A 330 -14.55 -1.17 18.80
C LEU A 330 -13.05 -1.18 19.11
N PHE A 331 -12.20 -1.13 18.08
CA PHE A 331 -10.75 -1.06 18.23
C PHE A 331 -10.33 0.21 18.98
N ALA A 332 -10.89 1.36 18.61
CA ALA A 332 -10.63 2.64 19.26
C ALA A 332 -10.93 2.65 20.77
N ARG A 333 -11.76 1.73 21.26
CA ARG A 333 -12.14 1.63 22.68
C ARG A 333 -11.32 0.62 23.47
N GLN A 334 -10.31 -0.01 22.86
CA GLN A 334 -9.49 -1.00 23.56
C GLN A 334 -8.41 -0.33 24.40
N THR A 335 -8.23 -0.86 25.60
CA THR A 335 -7.17 -0.49 26.53
C THR A 335 -6.25 -1.67 26.84
N THR A 336 -6.51 -2.83 26.23
CA THR A 336 -5.75 -4.07 26.47
C THR A 336 -5.31 -4.68 25.15
N ILE A 337 -4.16 -5.36 25.16
CA ILE A 337 -3.47 -5.85 23.96
C ILE A 337 -4.26 -6.96 23.26
N ILE A 338 -4.77 -7.95 24.00
CA ILE A 338 -5.38 -9.15 23.41
C ILE A 338 -6.63 -8.82 22.58
N PRO A 339 -7.63 -8.09 23.10
CA PRO A 339 -8.77 -7.66 22.27
C PRO A 339 -8.37 -6.76 21.12
N ALA A 340 -7.36 -5.89 21.29
CA ALA A 340 -6.85 -5.06 20.21
C ALA A 340 -6.26 -5.89 19.07
N LEU A 341 -5.53 -6.98 19.35
CA LEU A 341 -5.02 -7.91 18.35
C LEU A 341 -6.15 -8.62 17.60
N VAL A 342 -7.18 -9.09 18.31
CA VAL A 342 -8.35 -9.72 17.68
C VAL A 342 -9.06 -8.73 16.74
N LEU A 343 -9.24 -7.49 17.19
CA LEU A 343 -9.87 -6.46 16.35
C LEU A 343 -8.98 -6.02 15.19
N ALA A 344 -7.66 -5.99 15.35
CA ALA A 344 -6.73 -5.76 14.24
C ALA A 344 -6.84 -6.86 13.17
N PHE A 345 -6.93 -8.13 13.58
CA PHE A 345 -7.23 -9.23 12.66
C PHE A 345 -8.56 -9.00 11.92
N LEU A 346 -9.62 -8.66 12.65
CA LEU A 346 -10.94 -8.40 12.07
C LEU A 346 -10.93 -7.18 11.15
N MET A 347 -10.13 -6.15 11.44
CA MET A 347 -9.96 -5.00 10.53
C MET A 347 -9.42 -5.44 9.16
N GLY A 348 -8.34 -6.21 9.15
CA GLY A 348 -7.79 -6.76 7.91
C GLY A 348 -8.79 -7.67 7.20
N PHE A 349 -9.42 -8.58 7.95
CA PHE A 349 -10.41 -9.54 7.45
C PHE A 349 -11.61 -8.85 6.78
N THR A 350 -12.14 -7.80 7.38
CA THR A 350 -13.32 -7.08 6.86
C THR A 350 -12.98 -6.07 5.78
N ASN A 351 -11.74 -5.54 5.75
CA ASN A 351 -11.31 -4.58 4.74
C ASN A 351 -11.06 -5.21 3.36
N THR A 352 -10.49 -6.40 3.31
CA THR A 352 -10.11 -7.05 2.04
C THR A 352 -11.28 -7.35 1.11
N PRO A 353 -12.44 -7.83 1.58
CA PRO A 353 -13.59 -8.06 0.71
C PRO A 353 -14.11 -6.78 0.02
N ILE A 354 -13.88 -5.59 0.58
CA ILE A 354 -14.19 -4.32 -0.09
C ILE A 354 -13.41 -4.23 -1.39
N ASN A 355 -12.08 -4.44 -1.33
CA ASN A 355 -11.20 -4.36 -2.50
C ASN A 355 -11.54 -5.44 -3.55
N VAL A 356 -11.87 -6.65 -3.10
CA VAL A 356 -12.28 -7.75 -4.00
C VAL A 356 -13.60 -7.42 -4.72
N ALA A 357 -14.53 -6.72 -4.06
CA ALA A 357 -15.82 -6.39 -4.62
C ALA A 357 -15.80 -5.19 -5.58
N VAL A 358 -14.88 -4.23 -5.39
CA VAL A 358 -14.86 -2.97 -6.17
C VAL A 358 -14.69 -3.21 -7.66
N MET A 359 -13.72 -4.03 -8.08
CA MET A 359 -13.39 -4.21 -9.50
C MET A 359 -14.52 -4.89 -10.30
N PRO A 360 -15.13 -5.99 -9.85
CA PRO A 360 -16.30 -6.57 -10.52
C PRO A 360 -17.50 -5.63 -10.57
N LEU A 361 -17.78 -4.89 -9.47
CA LEU A 361 -18.86 -3.89 -9.46
C LEU A 361 -18.63 -2.80 -10.50
N LEU A 362 -17.40 -2.30 -10.60
CA LEU A 362 -17.00 -1.29 -11.55
C LEU A 362 -17.15 -1.78 -12.99
N LEU A 363 -16.64 -2.96 -13.30
CA LEU A 363 -16.69 -3.53 -14.65
C LEU A 363 -18.12 -3.84 -15.10
N HIS A 364 -19.00 -4.23 -14.16
CA HIS A 364 -20.40 -4.53 -14.48
C HIS A 364 -21.21 -3.30 -14.95
N VAL A 365 -20.94 -2.14 -14.33
CA VAL A 365 -21.71 -0.90 -14.63
C VAL A 365 -20.99 0.01 -15.63
N THR A 366 -19.77 -0.33 -16.03
CA THR A 366 -18.95 0.50 -16.91
C THR A 366 -18.75 -0.14 -18.26
N PRO A 367 -19.26 0.42 -19.37
CA PRO A 367 -18.95 -0.06 -20.72
C PRO A 367 -17.43 -0.04 -20.96
N GLN A 368 -16.91 -1.03 -21.71
CA GLN A 368 -15.46 -1.19 -21.96
C GLN A 368 -14.74 0.10 -22.39
N LYS A 369 -15.39 0.91 -23.24
CA LYS A 369 -14.84 2.19 -23.72
C LYS A 369 -14.63 3.26 -22.62
N PHE A 370 -15.26 3.11 -21.45
CA PHE A 370 -15.16 4.04 -20.32
C PHE A 370 -14.31 3.52 -19.15
N VAL A 371 -13.91 2.25 -19.15
CA VAL A 371 -13.14 1.64 -18.05
C VAL A 371 -11.86 2.42 -17.75
N GLY A 372 -11.09 2.81 -18.77
CA GLY A 372 -9.90 3.63 -18.58
C GLY A 372 -10.19 5.00 -17.97
N ARG A 373 -11.27 5.68 -18.41
CA ARG A 373 -11.68 6.99 -17.87
C ARG A 373 -12.16 6.90 -16.42
N VAL A 374 -12.85 5.81 -16.09
CA VAL A 374 -13.31 5.52 -14.71
C VAL A 374 -12.10 5.24 -13.80
N ALA A 375 -11.14 4.45 -14.26
CA ALA A 375 -9.90 4.18 -13.52
C ALA A 375 -9.06 5.45 -13.34
N ALA A 376 -8.99 6.32 -14.35
CA ALA A 376 -8.29 7.61 -14.31
C ALA A 376 -8.84 8.58 -13.26
N VAL A 377 -10.08 8.40 -12.80
CA VAL A 377 -10.70 9.18 -11.72
C VAL A 377 -10.53 8.48 -10.38
N LEU A 378 -10.79 7.16 -10.32
CA LEU A 378 -10.85 6.41 -9.07
C LEU A 378 -9.51 6.43 -8.34
N ALA A 379 -8.43 6.03 -8.99
CA ALA A 379 -7.14 5.86 -8.35
C ALA A 379 -6.56 7.18 -7.77
N PRO A 380 -6.53 8.31 -8.51
CA PRO A 380 -6.07 9.58 -7.95
C PRO A 380 -6.95 10.08 -6.78
N MET A 381 -8.28 9.94 -6.88
CA MET A 381 -9.17 10.39 -5.80
C MET A 381 -9.00 9.54 -4.53
N MET A 382 -8.82 8.23 -4.67
CA MET A 382 -8.53 7.33 -3.54
C MET A 382 -7.19 7.70 -2.88
N SER A 383 -6.13 7.89 -3.66
CA SER A 383 -4.83 8.30 -3.15
C SER A 383 -4.90 9.66 -2.48
N ALA A 384 -5.61 10.65 -3.09
CA ALA A 384 -5.80 11.97 -2.50
C ALA A 384 -6.52 11.89 -1.15
N ALA A 385 -7.56 11.07 -1.03
CA ALA A 385 -8.29 10.87 0.22
C ALA A 385 -7.38 10.30 1.31
N SER A 386 -6.57 9.29 1.01
CA SER A 386 -5.61 8.70 1.95
C SER A 386 -4.56 9.73 2.39
N THR A 387 -3.95 10.43 1.44
CA THR A 387 -2.92 11.46 1.72
C THR A 387 -3.48 12.61 2.57
N LEU A 388 -4.68 13.10 2.22
CA LEU A 388 -5.36 14.13 3.01
C LEU A 388 -5.66 13.65 4.43
N SER A 389 -6.09 12.39 4.57
CA SER A 389 -6.35 11.81 5.88
C SER A 389 -5.09 11.73 6.75
N ILE A 390 -3.95 11.30 6.18
CA ILE A 390 -2.67 11.25 6.88
C ILE A 390 -2.30 12.65 7.39
N ALA A 391 -2.42 13.67 6.55
CA ALA A 391 -2.13 15.06 6.92
C ALA A 391 -3.06 15.56 8.03
N LEU A 392 -4.38 15.36 7.87
CA LEU A 392 -5.38 15.78 8.84
C LEU A 392 -5.21 15.05 10.17
N ALA A 393 -4.97 13.75 10.18
CA ALA A 393 -4.82 12.97 11.39
C ALA A 393 -3.62 13.45 12.22
N GLY A 394 -2.46 13.65 11.59
CA GLY A 394 -1.28 14.18 12.27
C GLY A 394 -1.47 15.60 12.81
N TYR A 395 -2.11 16.47 12.03
CA TYR A 395 -2.41 17.83 12.45
C TYR A 395 -3.45 17.86 13.59
N LEU A 396 -4.53 17.11 13.48
CA LEU A 396 -5.57 17.04 14.51
C LEU A 396 -5.00 16.51 15.84
N ALA A 397 -4.22 15.44 15.80
CA ALA A 397 -3.62 14.84 17.00
C ALA A 397 -2.57 15.76 17.64
N SER A 398 -1.77 16.50 16.84
CA SER A 398 -0.66 17.31 17.36
C SER A 398 -1.06 18.73 17.75
N ALA A 399 -2.08 19.34 17.11
CA ALA A 399 -2.43 20.73 17.29
C ALA A 399 -3.81 20.91 17.96
N ILE A 400 -4.88 20.34 17.38
CA ILE A 400 -6.24 20.63 17.81
C ILE A 400 -6.62 19.77 19.03
N LEU A 401 -6.42 18.47 18.96
CA LEU A 401 -6.83 17.53 20.00
C LEU A 401 -5.73 17.25 21.04
N ARG A 402 -4.60 17.92 20.96
CA ARG A 402 -3.44 17.68 21.84
C ARG A 402 -3.78 17.63 23.34
N HIS A 403 -4.70 18.47 23.77
CA HIS A 403 -5.12 18.58 25.18
C HIS A 403 -6.56 18.07 25.41
N PHE A 404 -7.11 17.39 24.37
CA PHE A 404 -8.47 16.89 24.47
C PHE A 404 -8.52 15.64 25.33
N HIS A 405 -9.13 15.78 26.50
CA HIS A 405 -9.49 14.67 27.37
C HIS A 405 -10.93 14.90 27.82
N ALA A 406 -11.82 14.03 27.41
CA ALA A 406 -13.22 14.07 27.78
C ALA A 406 -13.67 12.72 28.34
N THR A 407 -14.57 12.74 29.29
CA THR A 407 -15.24 11.53 29.75
C THR A 407 -16.72 11.63 29.40
N LEU A 408 -17.19 10.71 28.56
CA LEU A 408 -18.59 10.64 28.14
C LEU A 408 -19.16 9.29 28.56
N PHE A 409 -20.22 9.25 29.35
CA PHE A 409 -20.82 8.01 29.88
C PHE A 409 -19.82 7.09 30.59
N GLY A 410 -18.84 7.64 31.31
CA GLY A 410 -17.78 6.88 31.99
C GLY A 410 -16.66 6.35 31.09
N ILE A 411 -16.68 6.65 29.79
CA ILE A 411 -15.63 6.28 28.84
C ILE A 411 -14.71 7.48 28.63
N ALA A 412 -13.41 7.28 28.84
CA ALA A 412 -12.39 8.29 28.57
C ALA A 412 -12.15 8.41 27.05
N PHE A 413 -12.00 9.65 26.61
CA PHE A 413 -11.68 9.99 25.24
C PHE A 413 -10.37 10.80 25.22
N GLY A 414 -9.37 10.28 24.50
CA GLY A 414 -8.12 10.95 24.20
C GLY A 414 -8.08 11.42 22.74
N PRO A 415 -6.94 11.97 22.29
CA PRO A 415 -6.79 12.47 20.92
C PRO A 415 -6.91 11.40 19.84
N VAL A 416 -6.20 10.27 20.01
CA VAL A 416 -6.06 9.23 18.98
C VAL A 416 -7.33 8.39 18.86
N ASP A 417 -7.83 7.92 19.98
CA ASP A 417 -9.04 7.11 20.04
C ASP A 417 -10.30 7.88 19.60
N THR A 418 -10.33 9.21 19.79
CA THR A 418 -11.39 10.07 19.24
C THR A 418 -11.33 10.11 17.72
N ILE A 419 -10.13 10.30 17.13
CA ILE A 419 -9.97 10.31 15.67
C ILE A 419 -10.40 8.96 15.07
N PHE A 420 -9.98 7.84 15.68
CA PHE A 420 -10.38 6.51 15.22
C PHE A 420 -11.88 6.26 15.38
N THR A 421 -12.48 6.70 16.48
CA THR A 421 -13.93 6.59 16.68
C THR A 421 -14.69 7.37 15.61
N CYS A 422 -14.30 8.61 15.32
CA CYS A 422 -14.90 9.41 14.26
C CYS A 422 -14.74 8.75 12.89
N ALA A 423 -13.55 8.24 12.57
CA ALA A 423 -13.29 7.52 11.32
C ALA A 423 -14.16 6.27 11.18
N GLY A 424 -14.29 5.48 12.25
CA GLY A 424 -15.15 4.30 12.26
C GLY A 424 -16.63 4.64 12.11
N LEU A 425 -17.12 5.68 12.79
CA LEU A 425 -18.51 6.15 12.64
C LEU A 425 -18.79 6.65 11.22
N LEU A 426 -17.88 7.39 10.62
CA LEU A 426 -17.98 7.80 9.20
C LEU A 426 -18.04 6.58 8.27
N ALA A 427 -17.24 5.54 8.52
CA ALA A 427 -17.30 4.30 7.74
C ALA A 427 -18.63 3.56 7.93
N VAL A 428 -19.21 3.54 9.14
CA VAL A 428 -20.56 2.98 9.38
C VAL A 428 -21.61 3.75 8.58
N ILE A 429 -21.58 5.09 8.62
CA ILE A 429 -22.48 5.94 7.84
C ILE A 429 -22.33 5.68 6.34
N ALA A 430 -21.10 5.57 5.84
CA ALA A 430 -20.81 5.24 4.45
C ALA A 430 -21.34 3.84 4.07
N GLY A 431 -21.23 2.86 4.95
CA GLY A 431 -21.79 1.53 4.74
C GLY A 431 -23.32 1.51 4.69
N LEU A 432 -23.98 2.28 5.59
CA LEU A 432 -25.43 2.48 5.55
C LEU A 432 -25.87 3.20 4.26
N TYR A 433 -25.14 4.23 3.85
CA TYR A 433 -25.37 4.89 2.57
C TYR A 433 -25.23 3.90 1.41
N ALA A 434 -24.17 3.08 1.38
CA ALA A 434 -23.98 2.08 0.34
C ALA A 434 -25.12 1.04 0.34
N MET A 435 -25.57 0.58 1.51
CA MET A 435 -26.69 -0.34 1.66
C MET A 435 -27.97 0.23 1.05
N VAL A 436 -28.28 1.48 1.31
CA VAL A 436 -29.49 2.16 0.78
C VAL A 436 -29.33 2.48 -0.70
N SER A 437 -28.16 2.99 -1.09
CA SER A 437 -27.87 3.40 -2.46
C SER A 437 -27.84 2.23 -3.44
N LEU A 438 -27.37 1.06 -3.01
CA LEU A 438 -27.25 -0.14 -3.86
C LEU A 438 -28.46 -1.07 -3.75
N ARG A 439 -29.54 -0.67 -3.04
CA ARG A 439 -30.79 -1.44 -3.01
C ARG A 439 -31.37 -1.60 -4.42
N GLY A 440 -31.68 -2.84 -4.81
CA GLY A 440 -32.26 -3.14 -6.11
C GLY A 440 -31.27 -3.32 -7.26
N VAL A 441 -29.98 -3.08 -7.04
CA VAL A 441 -28.93 -3.43 -8.01
C VAL A 441 -28.75 -4.95 -7.97
N ARG A 442 -29.24 -5.65 -9.01
CA ARG A 442 -28.99 -7.07 -9.24
C ARG A 442 -27.89 -7.15 -10.30
N LEU A 443 -26.82 -7.84 -9.98
CA LEU A 443 -25.78 -8.24 -10.91
C LEU A 443 -26.20 -9.65 -11.35
N GLU A 444 -26.82 -9.76 -12.53
CA GLU A 444 -27.08 -11.03 -13.19
C GLU A 444 -25.80 -11.57 -13.82
#